data_ec9293281e0703bb3aecf9b885cc0959
#
_entry.id   ec9293281e0703bb3aecf9b885cc0959
#
_cell.length_a   1.000
_cell.length_b   1.000
_cell.length_c   1.000
_cell.angle_alpha   90.00
_cell.angle_beta   90.00
_cell.angle_gamma   90.00
#
_symmetry.space_group_name_H-M   'P 1'
#
loop_
_entity.id
_entity.type
_entity.pdbx_description
1 polymer ?
#
loop_
_entity_poly.entity_id
_entity_poly.type
_entity_poly.pdbx_seq_one_letter_code
_entity_poly.pdbx_strand_id
1 'polypeptide(L)'
;FDDIIANTVALLQNEPDVLDYYQNRFKYIMVDEYQDTNHAQYVLTSLLADKYKNICVVGDDDQSIYRFRGATIENILSFENRYEDAVVIRLEQNYRSTQNILDAANAVIANNTERKVKNLWTANGSGEKIELSTAADETDEARYIAEQILNSVAKGRKWSDHAVLYRMNAMSNSIERALVKNAIPYRIIGGHKFYDRAEIKDIHAYLNVINNPSDSVRLRRIINVPKRGIGDSTVAKAGEIAETLGITLYEVLKTADQYEVLKRTSGKLIQFTAMMDRLMSLSETEGLPELYDSIIEETGYVGYLRSNPEKFDDRMQNINELKSNLVRYEEDNEDATLNDYLEEIALLTDIDNYNAGEDAVVLMTLHSAKG
;
A
#
# COMPACT_ATOMS: atom_id res chain seq x y z
N PHE A 1 -9.38 -9.30 -14.09
CA PHE A 1 -10.42 -8.25 -14.21
C PHE A 1 -10.41 -7.63 -15.60
N ASP A 2 -9.26 -7.30 -16.16
CA ASP A 2 -9.14 -6.64 -17.46
C ASP A 2 -9.75 -7.48 -18.58
N ASP A 3 -9.53 -8.80 -18.57
CA ASP A 3 -10.12 -9.73 -19.55
C ASP A 3 -11.66 -9.73 -19.51
N ILE A 4 -12.28 -9.49 -18.35
CA ILE A 4 -13.75 -9.45 -18.25
C ILE A 4 -14.29 -8.27 -19.05
N ILE A 5 -13.71 -7.08 -18.90
CA ILE A 5 -14.14 -5.87 -19.61
C ILE A 5 -13.81 -6.00 -21.09
N ALA A 6 -12.59 -6.44 -21.45
CA ALA A 6 -12.15 -6.59 -22.83
C ALA A 6 -13.01 -7.62 -23.59
N ASN A 7 -13.28 -8.79 -23.00
CA ASN A 7 -14.13 -9.82 -23.58
C ASN A 7 -15.60 -9.37 -23.68
N THR A 8 -16.10 -8.59 -22.72
CA THR A 8 -17.45 -8.02 -22.80
C THR A 8 -17.57 -7.03 -23.96
N VAL A 9 -16.58 -6.15 -24.14
CA VAL A 9 -16.54 -5.23 -25.27
C VAL A 9 -16.49 -6.01 -26.60
N ALA A 10 -15.61 -7.02 -26.70
CA ALA A 10 -15.50 -7.85 -27.89
C ALA A 10 -16.83 -8.61 -28.19
N LEU A 11 -17.48 -9.16 -27.18
CA LEU A 11 -18.78 -9.79 -27.32
C LEU A 11 -19.83 -8.83 -27.88
N LEU A 12 -19.96 -7.64 -27.29
CA LEU A 12 -20.95 -6.65 -27.72
C LEU A 12 -20.64 -6.09 -29.14
N GLN A 13 -19.38 -6.05 -29.55
CA GLN A 13 -18.99 -5.63 -30.89
C GLN A 13 -19.24 -6.70 -31.96
N ASN A 14 -19.05 -7.97 -31.63
CA ASN A 14 -19.14 -9.07 -32.58
C ASN A 14 -20.52 -9.73 -32.68
N GLU A 15 -21.35 -9.59 -31.64
CA GLU A 15 -22.66 -10.23 -31.55
C GLU A 15 -23.78 -9.17 -31.46
N PRO A 16 -24.31 -8.69 -32.62
CA PRO A 16 -25.33 -7.64 -32.64
C PRO A 16 -26.61 -7.95 -31.86
N ASP A 17 -27.03 -9.20 -31.85
CA ASP A 17 -28.24 -9.61 -31.12
C ASP A 17 -28.06 -9.47 -29.59
N VAL A 18 -26.86 -9.75 -29.10
CA VAL A 18 -26.51 -9.58 -27.69
C VAL A 18 -26.46 -8.09 -27.36
N LEU A 19 -25.85 -7.28 -28.21
CA LEU A 19 -25.82 -5.82 -28.04
C LEU A 19 -27.25 -5.25 -28.02
N ASP A 20 -28.08 -5.60 -28.99
CA ASP A 20 -29.48 -5.12 -29.06
C ASP A 20 -30.29 -5.51 -27.82
N TYR A 21 -30.10 -6.75 -27.34
CA TYR A 21 -30.74 -7.20 -26.09
C TYR A 21 -30.39 -6.31 -24.90
N TYR A 22 -29.09 -6.04 -24.68
CA TYR A 22 -28.65 -5.21 -23.56
C TYR A 22 -29.01 -3.74 -23.74
N GLN A 23 -28.95 -3.18 -24.95
CA GLN A 23 -29.39 -1.82 -25.23
C GLN A 23 -30.90 -1.63 -24.94
N ASN A 24 -31.74 -2.63 -25.28
CA ASN A 24 -33.17 -2.60 -24.95
C ASN A 24 -33.45 -2.73 -23.45
N ARG A 25 -32.59 -3.46 -22.74
CA ARG A 25 -32.67 -3.64 -21.29
C ARG A 25 -32.23 -2.40 -20.53
N PHE A 26 -31.13 -1.78 -20.94
CA PHE A 26 -30.52 -0.62 -20.28
C PHE A 26 -30.82 0.65 -21.07
N LYS A 27 -32.02 1.19 -20.89
CA LYS A 27 -32.49 2.40 -21.60
C LYS A 27 -31.90 3.69 -21.03
N TYR A 28 -31.37 3.67 -19.83
CA TYR A 28 -30.71 4.78 -19.16
C TYR A 28 -29.38 4.28 -18.62
N ILE A 29 -28.30 4.98 -18.96
CA ILE A 29 -26.94 4.69 -18.50
C ILE A 29 -26.49 5.85 -17.64
N MET A 30 -26.04 5.57 -16.43
CA MET A 30 -25.46 6.56 -15.53
C MET A 30 -24.08 6.13 -15.14
N VAL A 31 -23.08 7.01 -15.26
CA VAL A 31 -21.70 6.74 -14.93
C VAL A 31 -21.19 7.83 -14.01
N ASP A 32 -20.76 7.41 -12.81
CA ASP A 32 -20.12 8.29 -11.85
C ASP A 32 -18.59 8.24 -12.00
N GLU A 33 -17.90 9.27 -11.46
CA GLU A 33 -16.42 9.39 -11.54
C GLU A 33 -15.88 9.19 -12.98
N TYR A 34 -16.55 9.75 -13.97
CA TYR A 34 -16.29 9.48 -15.39
C TYR A 34 -14.88 9.85 -15.84
N GLN A 35 -14.20 10.80 -15.16
CA GLN A 35 -12.80 11.18 -15.41
C GLN A 35 -11.80 10.06 -15.09
N ASP A 36 -12.21 9.02 -14.35
CA ASP A 36 -11.36 7.90 -13.99
C ASP A 36 -11.55 6.68 -14.90
N THR A 37 -12.40 6.79 -15.93
CA THR A 37 -12.63 5.70 -16.88
C THR A 37 -11.45 5.51 -17.83
N ASN A 38 -11.10 4.25 -18.08
CA ASN A 38 -10.15 3.89 -19.13
C ASN A 38 -10.86 3.71 -20.49
N HIS A 39 -10.09 3.52 -21.57
CA HIS A 39 -10.63 3.40 -22.92
C HIS A 39 -11.62 2.22 -23.07
N ALA A 40 -11.36 1.06 -22.46
CA ALA A 40 -12.26 -0.09 -22.59
C ALA A 40 -13.60 0.16 -21.88
N GLN A 41 -13.60 0.82 -20.72
CA GLN A 41 -14.80 1.23 -20.00
C GLN A 41 -15.58 2.29 -20.79
N TYR A 42 -14.88 3.24 -21.41
CA TYR A 42 -15.48 4.21 -22.32
C TYR A 42 -16.18 3.53 -23.51
N VAL A 43 -15.53 2.56 -24.16
CA VAL A 43 -16.13 1.82 -25.29
C VAL A 43 -17.36 1.05 -24.83
N LEU A 44 -17.26 0.35 -23.69
CA LEU A 44 -18.38 -0.41 -23.12
C LEU A 44 -19.62 0.47 -22.88
N THR A 45 -19.44 1.59 -22.19
CA THR A 45 -20.55 2.52 -21.87
C THR A 45 -21.12 3.13 -23.15
N SER A 46 -20.27 3.44 -24.10
CA SER A 46 -20.67 3.98 -25.40
C SER A 46 -21.52 3.01 -26.22
N LEU A 47 -21.09 1.72 -26.30
CA LEU A 47 -21.86 0.68 -27.02
C LEU A 47 -23.24 0.50 -26.40
N LEU A 48 -23.34 0.46 -25.09
CA LEU A 48 -24.62 0.30 -24.40
C LEU A 48 -25.55 1.52 -24.60
N ALA A 49 -24.98 2.73 -24.60
CA ALA A 49 -25.78 3.96 -24.71
C ALA A 49 -26.21 4.32 -26.16
N ASP A 50 -25.58 3.73 -27.17
CA ASP A 50 -25.65 4.22 -28.57
C ASP A 50 -27.07 4.21 -29.16
N LYS A 51 -27.90 3.25 -28.76
CA LYS A 51 -29.28 3.10 -29.28
C LYS A 51 -30.22 4.21 -28.83
N TYR A 52 -30.23 4.51 -27.53
CA TYR A 52 -31.15 5.47 -26.95
C TYR A 52 -30.52 6.82 -26.63
N LYS A 53 -29.21 6.89 -26.59
CA LYS A 53 -28.41 8.08 -26.20
C LYS A 53 -28.80 8.69 -24.85
N ASN A 54 -29.52 7.95 -24.01
CA ASN A 54 -29.89 8.34 -22.67
C ASN A 54 -28.73 8.05 -21.70
N ILE A 55 -27.69 8.82 -21.82
CA ILE A 55 -26.51 8.70 -20.96
C ILE A 55 -26.33 9.94 -20.09
N CYS A 56 -26.07 9.75 -18.82
CA CYS A 56 -25.68 10.79 -17.88
C CYS A 56 -24.33 10.42 -17.28
N VAL A 57 -23.36 11.31 -17.39
CA VAL A 57 -22.06 11.14 -16.76
C VAL A 57 -21.86 12.21 -15.70
N VAL A 58 -21.31 11.81 -14.57
CA VAL A 58 -20.93 12.71 -13.48
C VAL A 58 -19.43 12.56 -13.27
N GLY A 59 -18.73 13.66 -13.08
CA GLY A 59 -17.30 13.63 -12.85
C GLY A 59 -16.70 15.01 -12.66
N ASP A 60 -15.47 15.02 -12.27
CA ASP A 60 -14.67 16.21 -12.02
C ASP A 60 -13.28 16.02 -12.66
N ASP A 61 -13.04 16.71 -13.79
CA ASP A 61 -11.78 16.65 -14.52
C ASP A 61 -10.58 17.05 -13.65
N ASP A 62 -10.78 17.93 -12.67
CA ASP A 62 -9.75 18.33 -11.69
C ASP A 62 -9.37 17.19 -10.72
N GLN A 63 -10.19 16.14 -10.60
CA GLN A 63 -9.96 14.98 -9.76
C GLN A 63 -9.48 13.75 -10.52
N SER A 64 -9.03 13.86 -11.77
CA SER A 64 -8.46 12.77 -12.55
C SER A 64 -7.05 12.44 -12.07
N ILE A 65 -6.91 11.54 -11.08
CA ILE A 65 -5.65 11.16 -10.46
C ILE A 65 -5.25 9.70 -10.71
N TYR A 66 -6.01 8.93 -11.54
CA TYR A 66 -5.76 7.52 -11.83
C TYR A 66 -5.16 7.27 -13.22
N ARG A 67 -4.47 8.25 -13.82
CA ARG A 67 -3.80 8.10 -15.13
C ARG A 67 -2.82 6.92 -15.16
N PHE A 68 -2.12 6.66 -14.07
CA PHE A 68 -1.20 5.52 -13.92
C PHE A 68 -1.91 4.15 -13.95
N ARG A 69 -3.25 4.12 -13.81
CA ARG A 69 -4.10 2.92 -13.99
C ARG A 69 -4.82 2.90 -15.33
N GLY A 70 -4.41 3.75 -16.28
CA GLY A 70 -4.99 3.82 -17.62
C GLY A 70 -6.24 4.72 -17.74
N ALA A 71 -6.59 5.50 -16.72
CA ALA A 71 -7.64 6.50 -16.83
C ALA A 71 -7.27 7.58 -17.85
N THR A 72 -8.25 8.00 -18.64
CA THR A 72 -8.08 8.97 -19.75
C THR A 72 -9.02 10.15 -19.54
N ILE A 73 -8.47 11.31 -19.21
CA ILE A 73 -9.24 12.54 -18.94
C ILE A 73 -10.01 13.00 -20.20
N GLU A 74 -9.52 12.67 -21.35
CA GLU A 74 -10.15 12.99 -22.65
C GLU A 74 -11.57 12.45 -22.75
N ASN A 75 -11.90 11.35 -22.06
CA ASN A 75 -13.23 10.78 -22.04
C ASN A 75 -14.28 11.78 -21.53
N ILE A 76 -13.99 12.52 -20.46
CA ILE A 76 -14.90 13.54 -19.91
C ILE A 76 -14.79 14.86 -20.66
N LEU A 77 -13.59 15.27 -21.07
CA LEU A 77 -13.39 16.53 -21.80
C LEU A 77 -14.04 16.53 -23.17
N SER A 78 -14.05 15.39 -23.88
CA SER A 78 -14.61 15.22 -25.22
C SER A 78 -16.06 14.71 -25.23
N PHE A 79 -16.70 14.57 -24.10
CA PHE A 79 -18.07 14.02 -24.02
C PHE A 79 -19.08 14.78 -24.88
N GLU A 80 -19.03 16.12 -24.85
CA GLU A 80 -19.91 16.99 -25.65
C GLU A 80 -19.67 16.84 -27.16
N ASN A 81 -18.45 16.51 -27.58
CA ASN A 81 -18.14 16.26 -29.00
C ASN A 81 -18.81 14.99 -29.52
N ARG A 82 -19.04 14.00 -28.66
CA ARG A 82 -19.72 12.75 -29.01
C ARG A 82 -21.24 12.86 -28.94
N TYR A 83 -21.74 13.62 -27.98
CA TYR A 83 -23.16 13.82 -27.74
C TYR A 83 -23.49 15.31 -27.89
N GLU A 84 -23.75 15.71 -29.15
CA GLU A 84 -23.96 17.14 -29.53
C GLU A 84 -25.11 17.81 -28.77
N ASP A 85 -26.11 17.02 -28.37
CA ASP A 85 -27.28 17.49 -27.61
C ASP A 85 -27.06 17.41 -26.09
N ALA A 86 -25.83 17.14 -25.62
CA ALA A 86 -25.55 17.03 -24.19
C ALA A 86 -25.75 18.35 -23.44
N VAL A 87 -26.48 18.31 -22.36
CA VAL A 87 -26.65 19.44 -21.43
C VAL A 87 -25.62 19.35 -20.33
N VAL A 88 -24.73 20.32 -20.22
CA VAL A 88 -23.72 20.40 -19.17
C VAL A 88 -24.23 21.21 -17.99
N ILE A 89 -24.29 20.59 -16.83
CA ILE A 89 -24.67 21.20 -15.56
C ILE A 89 -23.43 21.28 -14.68
N ARG A 90 -23.03 22.48 -14.24
CA ARG A 90 -21.89 22.69 -13.36
C ARG A 90 -22.35 22.79 -11.91
N LEU A 91 -21.78 21.94 -11.03
CA LEU A 91 -22.05 21.97 -9.61
C LEU A 91 -20.88 22.70 -8.91
N GLU A 92 -20.97 24.04 -8.83
CA GLU A 92 -19.88 24.87 -8.30
C GLU A 92 -20.01 25.15 -6.80
N GLN A 93 -21.20 24.99 -6.21
CA GLN A 93 -21.38 25.13 -4.77
C GLN A 93 -20.87 23.90 -4.02
N ASN A 94 -19.92 24.12 -3.13
CA ASN A 94 -19.38 23.11 -2.23
C ASN A 94 -20.06 23.21 -0.86
N TYR A 95 -20.50 22.07 -0.33
CA TYR A 95 -21.20 21.98 0.96
C TYR A 95 -20.34 21.38 2.07
N ARG A 96 -19.12 20.89 1.73
CA ARG A 96 -18.22 20.19 2.64
C ARG A 96 -17.26 21.14 3.34
N SER A 97 -16.57 21.98 2.57
CA SER A 97 -15.43 22.78 3.01
C SER A 97 -15.79 24.21 3.32
N THR A 98 -14.94 24.89 4.07
CA THR A 98 -14.96 26.34 4.26
C THR A 98 -14.22 27.06 3.14
N GLN A 99 -14.43 28.39 3.00
CA GLN A 99 -13.91 29.16 1.87
C GLN A 99 -12.36 29.16 1.79
N ASN A 100 -11.64 29.25 2.92
CA ASN A 100 -10.17 29.23 2.93
C ASN A 100 -9.61 27.95 2.31
N ILE A 101 -10.26 26.79 2.53
CA ILE A 101 -9.87 25.51 1.92
C ILE A 101 -10.12 25.56 0.41
N LEU A 102 -11.28 26.07 -0.03
CA LEU A 102 -11.62 26.15 -1.45
C LEU A 102 -10.73 27.13 -2.20
N ASP A 103 -10.38 28.26 -1.60
CA ASP A 103 -9.47 29.25 -2.20
C ASP A 103 -8.09 28.63 -2.45
N ALA A 104 -7.57 27.87 -1.50
CA ALA A 104 -6.30 27.14 -1.68
C ALA A 104 -6.43 26.05 -2.76
N ALA A 105 -7.52 25.28 -2.77
CA ALA A 105 -7.76 24.26 -3.79
C ALA A 105 -7.88 24.87 -5.20
N ASN A 106 -8.66 25.95 -5.34
CA ASN A 106 -8.78 26.70 -6.60
C ASN A 106 -7.43 27.25 -7.07
N ALA A 107 -6.57 27.76 -6.15
CA ALA A 107 -5.25 28.27 -6.49
C ALA A 107 -4.31 27.15 -6.95
N VAL A 108 -4.33 25.97 -6.31
CA VAL A 108 -3.53 24.82 -6.72
C VAL A 108 -3.95 24.34 -8.11
N ILE A 109 -5.25 24.14 -8.31
CA ILE A 109 -5.76 23.57 -9.57
C ILE A 109 -5.66 24.53 -10.76
N ALA A 110 -5.57 25.82 -10.52
CA ALA A 110 -5.34 26.82 -11.58
C ALA A 110 -4.05 26.62 -12.37
N ASN A 111 -3.09 25.85 -11.84
CA ASN A 111 -1.86 25.47 -12.56
C ASN A 111 -2.12 24.41 -13.66
N ASN A 112 -3.25 23.72 -13.64
CA ASN A 112 -3.62 22.78 -14.69
C ASN A 112 -4.24 23.54 -15.88
N THR A 113 -3.74 23.28 -17.08
CA THR A 113 -4.19 23.95 -18.32
C THR A 113 -5.26 23.15 -19.06
N GLU A 114 -5.27 21.83 -18.92
CA GLU A 114 -6.20 20.91 -19.60
C GLU A 114 -7.40 20.63 -18.69
N ARG A 115 -8.33 21.61 -18.57
CA ARG A 115 -9.49 21.51 -17.70
C ARG A 115 -10.67 22.35 -18.17
N LYS A 116 -11.88 21.98 -17.77
CA LYS A 116 -13.07 22.83 -17.87
C LYS A 116 -13.09 23.78 -16.67
N VAL A 117 -12.83 25.07 -16.92
CA VAL A 117 -12.70 26.07 -15.84
C VAL A 117 -13.99 26.13 -15.02
N LYS A 118 -13.84 25.98 -13.71
CA LYS A 118 -14.88 26.18 -12.69
C LYS A 118 -14.28 26.80 -11.43
N ASN A 119 -15.08 27.50 -10.65
CA ASN A 119 -14.67 28.06 -9.35
C ASN A 119 -15.58 27.51 -8.26
N LEU A 120 -15.01 26.71 -7.38
CA LEU A 120 -15.74 26.21 -6.22
C LEU A 120 -15.94 27.35 -5.20
N TRP A 121 -17.16 27.47 -4.70
CA TRP A 121 -17.50 28.40 -3.63
C TRP A 121 -18.39 27.72 -2.58
N THR A 122 -18.49 28.29 -1.39
CA THR A 122 -19.29 27.74 -0.30
C THR A 122 -20.03 28.80 0.49
N ALA A 123 -21.12 28.41 1.12
CA ALA A 123 -21.85 29.21 2.11
C ALA A 123 -21.39 28.94 3.56
N ASN A 124 -20.40 28.04 3.78
CA ASN A 124 -19.95 27.62 5.12
C ASN A 124 -19.03 28.64 5.83
N GLY A 125 -18.91 29.88 5.30
CA GLY A 125 -18.04 30.92 5.86
C GLY A 125 -16.55 30.69 5.54
N SER A 126 -15.72 31.58 6.08
CA SER A 126 -14.27 31.57 5.76
C SER A 126 -13.54 30.37 6.36
N GLY A 127 -13.91 29.95 7.56
CA GLY A 127 -13.20 28.90 8.29
C GLY A 127 -11.85 29.35 8.85
N GLU A 128 -11.10 28.41 9.41
CA GLU A 128 -9.74 28.61 9.90
C GLU A 128 -8.74 28.74 8.74
N LYS A 129 -7.63 29.38 8.99
CA LYS A 129 -6.53 29.48 8.00
C LYS A 129 -5.79 28.14 7.90
N ILE A 130 -5.24 27.88 6.72
CA ILE A 130 -4.33 26.75 6.52
C ILE A 130 -2.99 27.11 7.17
N GLU A 131 -2.47 26.19 7.97
CA GLU A 131 -1.15 26.29 8.56
C GLU A 131 -0.14 25.54 7.69
N LEU A 132 1.01 26.15 7.47
CA LEU A 132 2.16 25.54 6.80
C LEU A 132 3.29 25.39 7.79
N SER A 133 3.78 24.19 7.97
CA SER A 133 4.97 23.87 8.75
C SER A 133 6.03 23.22 7.89
N THR A 134 7.30 23.51 8.18
CA THR A 134 8.45 22.87 7.53
C THR A 134 9.23 22.15 8.62
N ALA A 135 9.40 20.85 8.45
CA ALA A 135 10.18 19.99 9.34
C ALA A 135 11.62 19.84 8.82
N ALA A 136 12.55 19.51 9.70
CA ALA A 136 13.93 19.23 9.33
C ALA A 136 14.06 17.86 8.63
N ASP A 137 13.28 16.90 9.09
CA ASP A 137 13.23 15.53 8.57
C ASP A 137 11.84 14.91 8.84
N GLU A 138 11.65 13.67 8.43
CA GLU A 138 10.39 12.94 8.60
C GLU A 138 10.06 12.58 10.05
N THR A 139 11.05 12.53 10.95
CA THR A 139 10.83 12.32 12.39
C THR A 139 10.27 13.58 13.04
N ASP A 140 10.83 14.72 12.68
CA ASP A 140 10.36 16.05 13.12
C ASP A 140 8.95 16.33 12.60
N GLU A 141 8.67 15.98 11.31
CA GLU A 141 7.33 16.05 10.71
C GLU A 141 6.33 15.19 11.51
N ALA A 142 6.66 13.92 11.76
CA ALA A 142 5.79 13.01 12.47
C ALA A 142 5.54 13.44 13.93
N ARG A 143 6.56 14.00 14.60
CA ARG A 143 6.42 14.59 15.94
C ARG A 143 5.45 15.76 15.91
N TYR A 144 5.63 16.69 14.96
CA TYR A 144 4.74 17.84 14.79
C TYR A 144 3.28 17.40 14.58
N ILE A 145 3.04 16.41 13.71
CA ILE A 145 1.71 15.85 13.47
C ILE A 145 1.09 15.34 14.78
N ALA A 146 1.83 14.51 15.52
CA ALA A 146 1.34 13.96 16.79
C ALA A 146 1.02 15.07 17.82
N GLU A 147 1.86 16.09 17.94
CA GLU A 147 1.63 17.25 18.83
C GLU A 147 0.37 18.04 18.43
N GLN A 148 0.15 18.28 17.11
CA GLN A 148 -1.06 18.97 16.64
C GLN A 148 -2.33 18.17 16.96
N ILE A 149 -2.31 16.86 16.79
CA ILE A 149 -3.44 15.99 17.13
C ILE A 149 -3.71 16.05 18.64
N LEU A 150 -2.69 15.88 19.48
CA LEU A 150 -2.83 15.97 20.95
C LEU A 150 -3.40 17.32 21.39
N ASN A 151 -2.88 18.42 20.85
CA ASN A 151 -3.35 19.77 21.13
C ASN A 151 -4.81 19.97 20.71
N SER A 152 -5.23 19.38 19.62
CA SER A 152 -6.60 19.44 19.10
C SER A 152 -7.55 18.64 19.99
N VAL A 153 -7.15 17.43 20.41
CA VAL A 153 -7.93 16.58 21.33
C VAL A 153 -8.04 17.23 22.71
N ALA A 154 -6.97 17.85 23.21
CA ALA A 154 -7.01 18.62 24.46
C ALA A 154 -8.00 19.81 24.42
N LYS A 155 -8.33 20.33 23.23
CA LYS A 155 -9.34 21.35 23.00
C LYS A 155 -10.75 20.77 22.80
N GLY A 156 -10.96 19.45 22.96
CA GLY A 156 -12.24 18.77 22.96
C GLY A 156 -12.64 18.10 21.64
N ARG A 157 -11.72 18.00 20.64
CA ARG A 157 -11.98 17.18 19.46
C ARG A 157 -11.78 15.69 19.75
N LYS A 158 -12.39 14.83 18.96
CA LYS A 158 -12.20 13.38 19.02
C LYS A 158 -11.01 12.98 18.15
N TRP A 159 -10.46 11.79 18.40
CA TRP A 159 -9.42 11.22 17.53
C TRP A 159 -9.91 11.06 16.08
N SER A 160 -11.15 10.62 15.91
CA SER A 160 -11.81 10.44 14.61
C SER A 160 -12.07 11.73 13.83
N ASP A 161 -11.90 12.90 14.44
CA ASP A 161 -11.98 14.19 13.75
C ASP A 161 -10.69 14.53 12.97
N HIS A 162 -9.67 13.67 13.08
CA HIS A 162 -8.36 13.89 12.47
C HIS A 162 -8.09 12.87 11.36
N ALA A 163 -7.51 13.36 10.26
CA ALA A 163 -6.98 12.52 9.20
C ALA A 163 -5.59 13.00 8.78
N VAL A 164 -4.67 12.07 8.55
CA VAL A 164 -3.35 12.35 8.01
C VAL A 164 -3.27 11.76 6.61
N LEU A 165 -3.01 12.62 5.62
CA LEU A 165 -2.95 12.25 4.20
C LEU A 165 -1.51 12.34 3.71
N TYR A 166 -1.06 11.32 3.00
CA TYR A 166 0.28 11.26 2.43
C TYR A 166 0.27 10.76 0.99
N ARG A 167 1.37 10.96 0.26
CA ARG A 167 1.48 10.57 -1.15
C ARG A 167 1.75 9.08 -1.34
N MET A 168 2.61 8.49 -0.53
CA MET A 168 3.09 7.11 -0.64
C MET A 168 2.88 6.35 0.65
N ASN A 169 2.60 5.05 0.55
CA ASN A 169 2.38 4.20 1.72
C ASN A 169 3.60 4.16 2.66
N ALA A 170 4.83 4.21 2.13
CA ALA A 170 6.05 4.21 2.95
C ALA A 170 6.09 5.36 3.96
N MET A 171 5.56 6.54 3.60
CA MET A 171 5.53 7.72 4.48
C MET A 171 4.71 7.51 5.77
N SER A 172 3.86 6.48 5.83
CA SER A 172 3.08 6.22 7.06
C SER A 172 3.95 5.77 8.23
N ASN A 173 5.12 5.17 7.96
CA ASN A 173 5.91 4.52 9.00
C ASN A 173 6.39 5.47 10.11
N SER A 174 7.02 6.58 9.78
CA SER A 174 7.44 7.61 10.77
C SER A 174 6.25 8.16 11.54
N ILE A 175 5.13 8.37 10.86
CA ILE A 175 3.87 8.84 11.47
C ILE A 175 3.30 7.78 12.42
N GLU A 176 3.20 6.52 11.99
CA GLU A 176 2.75 5.40 12.83
C GLU A 176 3.58 5.30 14.11
N ARG A 177 4.92 5.32 14.00
CA ARG A 177 5.82 5.30 15.17
C ARG A 177 5.56 6.46 16.13
N ALA A 178 5.37 7.68 15.62
CA ALA A 178 5.08 8.84 16.46
C ALA A 178 3.73 8.73 17.14
N LEU A 179 2.69 8.22 16.47
CA LEU A 179 1.36 8.01 17.06
C LEU A 179 1.41 6.94 18.15
N VAL A 180 2.10 5.81 17.91
CA VAL A 180 2.28 4.75 18.91
C VAL A 180 3.03 5.26 20.14
N LYS A 181 4.16 5.96 19.94
CA LYS A 181 4.96 6.54 21.04
C LYS A 181 4.14 7.49 21.93
N ASN A 182 3.16 8.17 21.36
CA ASN A 182 2.29 9.10 22.07
C ASN A 182 0.93 8.49 22.49
N ALA A 183 0.77 7.17 22.37
CA ALA A 183 -0.48 6.45 22.66
C ALA A 183 -1.72 7.01 21.93
N ILE A 184 -1.53 7.51 20.71
CA ILE A 184 -2.60 8.03 19.85
C ILE A 184 -3.19 6.87 19.05
N PRO A 185 -4.49 6.54 19.21
CA PRO A 185 -5.13 5.48 18.45
C PRO A 185 -5.26 5.88 16.97
N TYR A 186 -4.90 4.98 16.06
CA TYR A 186 -5.00 5.22 14.63
C TYR A 186 -5.45 3.99 13.84
N ARG A 187 -5.91 4.22 12.62
CA ARG A 187 -6.24 3.18 11.64
C ARG A 187 -5.82 3.59 10.24
N ILE A 188 -5.39 2.64 9.43
CA ILE A 188 -5.02 2.87 8.03
C ILE A 188 -6.15 2.43 7.12
N ILE A 189 -6.54 3.30 6.19
CA ILE A 189 -7.55 3.01 5.16
C ILE A 189 -6.88 2.78 3.82
N GLY A 190 -7.26 1.68 3.14
CA GLY A 190 -6.73 1.34 1.81
C GLY A 190 -5.31 0.77 1.83
N GLY A 191 -4.79 0.40 2.99
CA GLY A 191 -3.46 -0.16 3.17
C GLY A 191 -3.37 -1.06 4.40
N HIS A 192 -2.15 -1.56 4.65
CA HIS A 192 -1.78 -2.28 5.86
C HIS A 192 -0.82 -1.40 6.67
N LYS A 193 -0.80 -1.59 7.99
CA LYS A 193 0.23 -1.01 8.85
C LYS A 193 1.60 -1.38 8.31
N PHE A 194 2.60 -0.54 8.54
CA PHE A 194 3.92 -0.72 7.91
C PHE A 194 4.50 -2.11 8.19
N TYR A 195 4.51 -2.53 9.44
CA TYR A 195 5.04 -3.85 9.83
C TYR A 195 4.13 -5.03 9.47
N ASP A 196 2.89 -4.78 9.00
CA ASP A 196 1.98 -5.81 8.49
C ASP A 196 2.15 -6.11 7.01
N ARG A 197 2.88 -5.27 6.26
CA ARG A 197 3.12 -5.45 4.83
C ARG A 197 3.92 -6.71 4.56
N ALA A 198 3.58 -7.43 3.50
CA ALA A 198 4.14 -8.75 3.22
C ALA A 198 5.68 -8.72 3.08
N GLU A 199 6.21 -7.75 2.33
CA GLU A 199 7.64 -7.56 2.10
C GLU A 199 8.38 -7.20 3.38
N ILE A 200 7.78 -6.42 4.27
CA ILE A 200 8.34 -6.06 5.57
C ILE A 200 8.37 -7.30 6.49
N LYS A 201 7.25 -8.03 6.56
CA LYS A 201 7.18 -9.30 7.31
C LYS A 201 8.20 -10.34 6.82
N ASP A 202 8.47 -10.37 5.50
CA ASP A 202 9.46 -11.30 4.94
C ASP A 202 10.87 -10.93 5.42
N ILE A 203 11.28 -9.67 5.31
CA ILE A 203 12.61 -9.23 5.76
C ILE A 203 12.75 -9.37 7.28
N HIS A 204 11.73 -8.98 8.04
CA HIS A 204 11.70 -9.19 9.50
C HIS A 204 11.82 -10.66 9.87
N ALA A 205 11.22 -11.57 9.10
CA ALA A 205 11.36 -13.00 9.35
C ALA A 205 12.80 -13.48 9.10
N TYR A 206 13.51 -12.94 8.09
CA TYR A 206 14.94 -13.19 7.91
C TYR A 206 15.75 -12.71 9.13
N LEU A 207 15.56 -11.45 9.55
CA LEU A 207 16.26 -10.88 10.71
C LEU A 207 16.01 -11.71 11.99
N ASN A 208 14.75 -12.11 12.22
CA ASN A 208 14.43 -12.94 13.38
C ASN A 208 15.07 -14.33 13.33
N VAL A 209 15.11 -15.01 12.17
CA VAL A 209 15.77 -16.31 12.03
C VAL A 209 17.28 -16.20 12.16
N ILE A 210 17.88 -15.10 11.71
CA ILE A 210 19.30 -14.79 11.93
C ILE A 210 19.57 -14.65 13.43
N ASN A 211 18.72 -13.91 14.17
CA ASN A 211 18.84 -13.75 15.62
C ASN A 211 18.52 -15.04 16.40
N ASN A 212 17.53 -15.80 15.93
CA ASN A 212 17.10 -17.05 16.59
C ASN A 212 16.72 -18.13 15.56
N PRO A 213 17.65 -19.04 15.19
CA PRO A 213 17.39 -20.13 14.25
C PRO A 213 16.33 -21.14 14.70
N SER A 214 15.98 -21.14 15.99
CA SER A 214 14.94 -22.03 16.54
C SER A 214 13.51 -21.54 16.24
N ASP A 215 13.33 -20.33 15.71
CA ASP A 215 12.00 -19.80 15.33
C ASP A 215 11.47 -20.50 14.06
N SER A 216 10.83 -21.63 14.30
CA SER A 216 10.27 -22.44 13.22
C SER A 216 9.15 -21.76 12.45
N VAL A 217 8.41 -20.80 13.05
CA VAL A 217 7.30 -20.09 12.41
C VAL A 217 7.85 -19.14 11.34
N ARG A 218 8.85 -18.32 11.71
CA ARG A 218 9.48 -17.39 10.80
C ARG A 218 10.36 -18.11 9.77
N LEU A 219 11.01 -19.19 10.15
CA LEU A 219 11.76 -20.04 9.23
C LEU A 219 10.87 -20.63 8.12
N ARG A 220 9.69 -21.14 8.46
CA ARG A 220 8.70 -21.63 7.47
C ARG A 220 8.24 -20.53 6.53
N ARG A 221 8.15 -19.29 6.99
CA ARG A 221 7.80 -18.16 6.15
C ARG A 221 8.84 -17.90 5.07
N ILE A 222 10.13 -17.88 5.39
CA ILE A 222 11.21 -17.44 4.50
C ILE A 222 11.82 -18.55 3.64
N ILE A 223 11.67 -19.80 4.01
CA ILE A 223 12.38 -20.92 3.37
C ILE A 223 12.14 -20.99 1.84
N ASN A 224 10.99 -20.56 1.37
CA ASN A 224 10.63 -20.51 -0.06
C ASN A 224 10.23 -19.10 -0.54
N VAL A 225 10.62 -18.06 0.16
CA VAL A 225 10.46 -16.66 -0.21
C VAL A 225 11.83 -15.96 -0.16
N PRO A 226 12.39 -15.59 -1.31
CA PRO A 226 12.00 -15.89 -2.71
C PRO A 226 11.90 -17.37 -3.05
N LYS A 227 11.23 -17.71 -4.15
CA LYS A 227 10.99 -19.09 -4.56
C LYS A 227 12.29 -19.86 -4.79
N ARG A 228 12.51 -20.95 -4.03
CA ARG A 228 13.66 -21.86 -4.11
C ARG A 228 13.27 -23.27 -4.57
N GLY A 229 11.95 -23.46 -4.84
CA GLY A 229 11.41 -24.79 -5.20
C GLY A 229 11.43 -25.76 -4.01
N ILE A 230 11.26 -25.25 -2.80
CA ILE A 230 11.05 -25.99 -1.57
C ILE A 230 9.54 -25.93 -1.29
N GLY A 231 8.84 -27.06 -1.46
CA GLY A 231 7.39 -27.11 -1.28
C GLY A 231 6.99 -27.32 0.18
N ASP A 232 5.75 -26.93 0.52
CA ASP A 232 5.19 -27.04 1.87
C ASP A 232 5.22 -28.46 2.42
N SER A 233 5.00 -29.47 1.55
CA SER A 233 5.10 -30.89 1.94
C SER A 233 6.50 -31.30 2.39
N THR A 234 7.54 -30.72 1.81
CA THR A 234 8.93 -30.95 2.24
C THR A 234 9.17 -30.34 3.62
N VAL A 235 8.70 -29.13 3.83
CA VAL A 235 8.81 -28.42 5.12
C VAL A 235 8.02 -29.12 6.21
N ALA A 236 6.83 -29.65 5.89
CA ALA A 236 6.03 -30.44 6.83
C ALA A 236 6.78 -31.71 7.28
N LYS A 237 7.33 -32.50 6.33
CA LYS A 237 8.13 -33.68 6.65
C LYS A 237 9.37 -33.36 7.49
N ALA A 238 10.04 -32.26 7.20
CA ALA A 238 11.17 -31.82 8.02
C ALA A 238 10.73 -31.46 9.45
N GLY A 239 9.56 -30.86 9.60
CA GLY A 239 8.94 -30.56 10.90
C GLY A 239 8.61 -31.83 11.70
N GLU A 240 8.03 -32.86 11.08
CA GLU A 240 7.76 -34.17 11.70
C GLU A 240 9.04 -34.85 12.23
N ILE A 241 10.14 -34.74 11.45
CA ILE A 241 11.46 -35.25 11.86
C ILE A 241 11.95 -34.48 13.08
N ALA A 242 11.87 -33.14 13.04
CA ALA A 242 12.30 -32.27 14.13
C ALA A 242 11.56 -32.62 15.44
N GLU A 243 10.24 -32.77 15.39
CA GLU A 243 9.42 -33.21 16.54
C GLU A 243 9.81 -34.59 17.06
N THR A 244 10.03 -35.55 16.15
CA THR A 244 10.37 -36.93 16.50
C THR A 244 11.73 -37.03 17.19
N LEU A 245 12.70 -36.23 16.72
CA LEU A 245 14.06 -36.25 17.25
C LEU A 245 14.29 -35.25 18.39
N GLY A 246 13.36 -34.35 18.68
CA GLY A 246 13.48 -33.33 19.71
C GLY A 246 14.55 -32.28 19.38
N ILE A 247 14.78 -32.01 18.07
CA ILE A 247 15.74 -31.01 17.57
C ILE A 247 14.99 -29.90 16.82
N THR A 248 15.70 -28.81 16.49
CA THR A 248 15.08 -27.70 15.77
C THR A 248 14.83 -28.04 14.30
N LEU A 249 13.83 -27.38 13.69
CA LEU A 249 13.60 -27.49 12.25
C LEU A 249 14.86 -27.10 11.46
N TYR A 250 15.58 -26.06 11.92
CA TYR A 250 16.82 -25.60 11.29
C TYR A 250 17.90 -26.68 11.23
N GLU A 251 18.10 -27.42 12.33
CA GLU A 251 19.06 -28.53 12.38
C GLU A 251 18.69 -29.66 11.42
N VAL A 252 17.39 -29.99 11.30
CA VAL A 252 16.92 -30.97 10.30
C VAL A 252 17.19 -30.48 8.88
N LEU A 253 16.96 -29.21 8.58
CA LEU A 253 17.23 -28.65 7.25
C LEU A 253 18.72 -28.68 6.93
N LYS A 254 19.58 -28.40 7.90
CA LYS A 254 21.05 -28.39 7.77
C LYS A 254 21.62 -29.78 7.48
N THR A 255 20.99 -30.82 7.99
CA THR A 255 21.37 -32.21 7.82
C THR A 255 20.39 -33.02 6.95
N ALA A 256 19.70 -32.34 6.02
CA ALA A 256 18.61 -32.91 5.24
C ALA A 256 18.97 -34.08 4.35
N ASP A 257 20.27 -34.25 4.01
CA ASP A 257 20.81 -35.36 3.25
C ASP A 257 20.83 -36.68 4.05
N GLN A 258 20.78 -36.61 5.38
CA GLN A 258 20.73 -37.78 6.27
C GLN A 258 19.33 -38.44 6.33
N TYR A 259 18.27 -37.73 5.85
CA TYR A 259 16.91 -38.22 5.91
C TYR A 259 16.39 -38.64 4.53
N GLU A 260 16.07 -39.93 4.33
CA GLU A 260 15.65 -40.49 3.05
C GLU A 260 14.45 -39.75 2.45
N VAL A 261 13.48 -39.32 3.31
CA VAL A 261 12.26 -38.59 2.88
C VAL A 261 12.52 -37.16 2.38
N LEU A 262 13.69 -36.59 2.69
CA LEU A 262 14.13 -35.26 2.26
C LEU A 262 15.16 -35.31 1.13
N LYS A 263 15.71 -36.48 0.80
CA LYS A 263 16.84 -36.66 -0.09
C LYS A 263 16.70 -35.96 -1.44
N ARG A 264 15.50 -35.99 -2.02
CA ARG A 264 15.21 -35.33 -3.31
C ARG A 264 15.40 -33.80 -3.28
N THR A 265 15.19 -33.18 -2.13
CA THR A 265 15.25 -31.72 -1.94
C THR A 265 16.38 -31.27 -1.03
N SER A 266 17.18 -32.22 -0.49
CA SER A 266 18.23 -31.96 0.49
C SER A 266 19.22 -30.90 0.04
N GLY A 267 19.67 -30.96 -1.23
CA GLY A 267 20.62 -29.96 -1.76
C GLY A 267 20.08 -28.52 -1.67
N LYS A 268 18.77 -28.30 -1.90
CA LYS A 268 18.17 -26.96 -1.78
C LYS A 268 18.04 -26.52 -0.31
N LEU A 269 17.72 -27.46 0.57
CA LEU A 269 17.61 -27.20 2.01
C LEU A 269 18.96 -26.83 2.61
N ILE A 270 20.00 -27.61 2.29
CA ILE A 270 21.38 -27.35 2.73
C ILE A 270 21.92 -26.04 2.15
N GLN A 271 21.61 -25.74 0.88
CA GLN A 271 22.00 -24.45 0.27
C GLN A 271 21.33 -23.27 0.99
N PHE A 272 20.04 -23.40 1.34
CA PHE A 272 19.34 -22.38 2.11
C PHE A 272 19.96 -22.18 3.49
N THR A 273 20.22 -23.26 4.25
CA THR A 273 20.84 -23.13 5.58
C THR A 273 22.27 -22.62 5.52
N ALA A 274 23.05 -22.97 4.49
CA ALA A 274 24.39 -22.43 4.29
C ALA A 274 24.36 -20.90 4.00
N MET A 275 23.36 -20.40 3.27
CA MET A 275 23.12 -18.97 3.11
C MET A 275 22.79 -18.32 4.46
N MET A 276 21.88 -18.92 5.24
CA MET A 276 21.53 -18.40 6.56
C MET A 276 22.70 -18.41 7.54
N ASP A 277 23.53 -19.46 7.54
CA ASP A 277 24.74 -19.53 8.38
C ASP A 277 25.71 -18.37 8.06
N ARG A 278 25.85 -18.00 6.77
CA ARG A 278 26.68 -16.83 6.38
C ARG A 278 26.07 -15.52 6.91
N LEU A 279 24.75 -15.32 6.75
CA LEU A 279 24.07 -14.13 7.24
C LEU A 279 24.14 -14.01 8.78
N MET A 280 24.06 -15.14 9.51
CA MET A 280 24.30 -15.18 10.94
C MET A 280 25.72 -14.75 11.31
N SER A 281 26.73 -15.22 10.56
CA SER A 281 28.12 -14.82 10.79
C SER A 281 28.32 -13.32 10.49
N LEU A 282 27.66 -12.77 9.48
CA LEU A 282 27.71 -11.33 9.17
C LEU A 282 27.06 -10.49 10.27
N SER A 283 25.95 -10.96 10.88
CA SER A 283 25.29 -10.23 11.96
C SER A 283 26.13 -10.04 13.22
N GLU A 284 27.24 -10.81 13.37
CA GLU A 284 28.18 -10.67 14.49
C GLU A 284 29.26 -9.60 14.22
N THR A 285 29.45 -9.19 12.96
CA THR A 285 30.56 -8.32 12.53
C THR A 285 30.12 -7.05 11.81
N GLU A 286 28.96 -7.04 11.22
CA GLU A 286 28.45 -5.93 10.40
C GLU A 286 27.33 -5.20 11.16
N GLY A 287 27.09 -3.93 10.80
CA GLY A 287 25.96 -3.14 11.26
C GLY A 287 24.62 -3.64 10.73
N LEU A 288 23.54 -3.13 11.28
CA LEU A 288 22.18 -3.51 10.88
C LEU A 288 21.86 -3.15 9.42
N PRO A 289 22.28 -1.99 8.88
CA PRO A 289 22.07 -1.64 7.46
C PRO A 289 22.84 -2.55 6.51
N GLU A 290 24.10 -2.93 6.84
CA GLU A 290 24.94 -3.82 6.03
C GLU A 290 24.40 -5.24 6.05
N LEU A 291 23.96 -5.73 7.20
CA LEU A 291 23.26 -7.01 7.33
C LEU A 291 21.99 -7.03 6.46
N TYR A 292 21.22 -5.94 6.49
CA TYR A 292 20.03 -5.80 5.64
C TYR A 292 20.39 -5.89 4.16
N ASP A 293 21.41 -5.17 3.70
CA ASP A 293 21.84 -5.21 2.30
C ASP A 293 22.26 -6.62 1.91
N SER A 294 23.00 -7.32 2.77
CA SER A 294 23.40 -8.72 2.57
C SER A 294 22.21 -9.67 2.48
N ILE A 295 21.16 -9.46 3.28
CA ILE A 295 19.90 -10.23 3.17
C ILE A 295 19.26 -10.00 1.80
N ILE A 296 19.11 -8.75 1.36
CA ILE A 296 18.48 -8.40 0.08
C ILE A 296 19.26 -9.01 -1.09
N GLU A 297 20.57 -8.94 -1.07
CA GLU A 297 21.46 -9.42 -2.14
C GLU A 297 21.52 -10.96 -2.19
N GLU A 298 21.88 -11.63 -1.08
CA GLU A 298 22.03 -13.09 -1.05
C GLU A 298 20.73 -13.84 -1.31
N THR A 299 19.59 -13.28 -0.89
CA THR A 299 18.29 -13.89 -1.16
C THR A 299 17.78 -13.61 -2.58
N GLY A 300 18.29 -12.58 -3.25
CA GLY A 300 17.77 -12.08 -4.53
C GLY A 300 16.37 -11.46 -4.40
N TYR A 301 16.04 -10.85 -3.26
CA TYR A 301 14.69 -10.40 -2.93
C TYR A 301 14.15 -9.36 -3.91
N VAL A 302 14.99 -8.44 -4.42
CA VAL A 302 14.59 -7.47 -5.45
C VAL A 302 14.14 -8.16 -6.74
N GLY A 303 14.82 -9.23 -7.14
CA GLY A 303 14.43 -10.05 -8.30
C GLY A 303 13.05 -10.71 -8.09
N TYR A 304 12.79 -11.17 -6.87
CA TYR A 304 11.47 -11.69 -6.48
C TYR A 304 10.38 -10.62 -6.55
N LEU A 305 10.62 -9.41 -6.07
CA LEU A 305 9.65 -8.31 -6.15
C LEU A 305 9.31 -7.94 -7.60
N ARG A 306 10.27 -7.99 -8.52
CA ARG A 306 10.06 -7.73 -9.96
C ARG A 306 9.11 -8.72 -10.64
N SER A 307 8.88 -9.88 -10.04
CA SER A 307 7.90 -10.85 -10.58
C SER A 307 6.45 -10.34 -10.54
N ASN A 308 6.19 -9.27 -9.79
CA ASN A 308 4.90 -8.57 -9.76
C ASN A 308 5.09 -7.07 -10.06
N PRO A 309 5.12 -6.68 -11.36
CA PRO A 309 5.42 -5.31 -11.79
C PRO A 309 4.46 -4.26 -11.23
N GLU A 310 3.18 -4.59 -11.08
CA GLU A 310 2.16 -3.64 -10.60
C GLU A 310 2.42 -3.13 -9.17
N LYS A 311 3.08 -3.94 -8.35
CA LYS A 311 3.36 -3.63 -6.94
C LYS A 311 4.85 -3.41 -6.68
N PHE A 312 5.67 -3.44 -7.71
CA PHE A 312 7.13 -3.40 -7.56
C PHE A 312 7.60 -2.10 -6.90
N ASP A 313 7.16 -0.96 -7.43
CA ASP A 313 7.59 0.35 -6.95
C ASP A 313 7.17 0.61 -5.50
N ASP A 314 5.92 0.30 -5.15
CA ASP A 314 5.41 0.44 -3.79
C ASP A 314 6.21 -0.43 -2.80
N ARG A 315 6.49 -1.70 -3.18
CA ARG A 315 7.24 -2.62 -2.34
C ARG A 315 8.70 -2.23 -2.20
N MET A 316 9.31 -1.74 -3.29
CA MET A 316 10.67 -1.20 -3.24
C MET A 316 10.78 -0.01 -2.31
N GLN A 317 9.82 0.91 -2.34
CA GLN A 317 9.76 2.02 -1.40
C GLN A 317 9.65 1.54 0.05
N ASN A 318 8.82 0.53 0.32
CA ASN A 318 8.66 -0.04 1.66
C ASN A 318 9.96 -0.67 2.19
N ILE A 319 10.67 -1.46 1.37
CA ILE A 319 11.94 -2.05 1.82
C ILE A 319 13.05 -1.01 1.95
N ASN A 320 13.07 0.04 1.12
CA ASN A 320 14.01 1.15 1.28
C ASN A 320 13.72 1.94 2.56
N GLU A 321 12.45 2.16 2.90
CA GLU A 321 12.06 2.78 4.17
C GLU A 321 12.47 1.94 5.37
N LEU A 322 12.35 0.61 5.29
CA LEU A 322 12.85 -0.28 6.34
C LEU A 322 14.37 -0.13 6.52
N LYS A 323 15.13 -0.02 5.43
CA LYS A 323 16.58 0.25 5.51
C LYS A 323 16.86 1.58 6.21
N SER A 324 16.14 2.64 5.85
CA SER A 324 16.28 3.95 6.49
C SER A 324 16.00 3.91 7.99
N ASN A 325 15.06 3.05 8.42
CA ASN A 325 14.80 2.83 9.86
C ASN A 325 15.95 2.14 10.57
N LEU A 326 16.58 1.14 9.92
CA LEU A 326 17.74 0.46 10.49
C LEU A 326 18.92 1.42 10.65
N VAL A 327 19.19 2.25 9.64
CA VAL A 327 20.25 3.28 9.70
C VAL A 327 20.00 4.23 10.89
N ARG A 328 18.78 4.75 10.99
CA ARG A 328 18.42 5.68 12.09
C ARG A 328 18.49 5.03 13.46
N TYR A 329 18.02 3.78 13.55
CA TYR A 329 18.07 3.04 14.80
C TYR A 329 19.52 2.87 15.30
N GLU A 330 20.45 2.58 14.40
CA GLU A 330 21.86 2.45 14.70
C GLU A 330 22.51 3.80 15.06
N GLU A 331 22.15 4.88 14.36
CA GLU A 331 22.61 6.25 14.70
C GLU A 331 22.12 6.71 16.08
N ASP A 332 20.88 6.35 16.46
CA ASP A 332 20.28 6.72 17.74
C ASP A 332 20.78 5.84 18.90
N ASN A 333 21.39 4.67 18.64
CA ASN A 333 21.78 3.67 19.62
C ASN A 333 23.16 3.10 19.28
N GLU A 334 24.25 3.70 19.78
CA GLU A 334 25.65 3.39 19.43
C GLU A 334 26.08 1.91 19.63
N ASP A 335 25.45 1.18 20.56
CA ASP A 335 25.75 -0.22 20.87
C ASP A 335 24.57 -1.18 20.56
N ALA A 336 23.65 -0.77 19.69
CA ALA A 336 22.44 -1.54 19.41
C ALA A 336 22.73 -2.86 18.71
N THR A 337 22.20 -3.94 19.28
CA THR A 337 22.24 -5.26 18.67
C THR A 337 21.01 -5.53 17.79
N LEU A 338 21.11 -6.56 16.93
CA LEU A 338 19.94 -7.05 16.19
C LEU A 338 18.78 -7.45 17.12
N ASN A 339 19.10 -8.03 18.29
CA ASN A 339 18.09 -8.40 19.27
C ASN A 339 17.33 -7.19 19.81
N ASP A 340 18.06 -6.12 20.18
CA ASP A 340 17.45 -4.89 20.72
C ASP A 340 16.50 -4.24 19.68
N TYR A 341 16.92 -4.19 18.43
CA TYR A 341 16.06 -3.72 17.34
C TYR A 341 14.79 -4.55 17.19
N LEU A 342 14.92 -5.88 17.20
CA LEU A 342 13.76 -6.77 17.07
C LEU A 342 12.79 -6.69 18.25
N GLU A 343 13.32 -6.48 19.47
CA GLU A 343 12.50 -6.24 20.67
C GLU A 343 11.73 -4.91 20.58
N GLU A 344 12.36 -3.83 20.11
CA GLU A 344 11.66 -2.55 19.89
C GLU A 344 10.51 -2.71 18.91
N ILE A 345 10.75 -3.39 17.77
CA ILE A 345 9.69 -3.62 16.76
C ILE A 345 8.57 -4.51 17.33
N ALA A 346 8.88 -5.51 18.10
CA ALA A 346 7.86 -6.35 18.75
C ALA A 346 6.96 -5.53 19.66
N LEU A 347 7.52 -4.64 20.48
CA LEU A 347 6.76 -3.74 21.35
C LEU A 347 5.87 -2.79 20.55
N LEU A 348 6.37 -2.22 19.46
CA LEU A 348 5.59 -1.34 18.58
C LEU A 348 4.38 -2.05 17.97
N THR A 349 4.56 -3.29 17.50
CA THR A 349 3.49 -4.07 16.86
C THR A 349 2.44 -4.56 17.86
N ASP A 350 2.81 -4.85 19.10
CA ASP A 350 1.88 -5.28 20.16
C ASP A 350 0.98 -4.12 20.64
N ILE A 351 1.54 -2.92 20.82
CA ILE A 351 0.78 -1.72 21.17
C ILE A 351 -0.21 -1.36 20.05
N ASP A 352 0.20 -1.51 18.82
CA ASP A 352 -0.65 -1.28 17.65
C ASP A 352 -1.91 -2.15 17.61
N ASN A 353 -1.81 -3.41 18.01
CA ASN A 353 -2.93 -4.35 17.99
C ASN A 353 -3.98 -4.04 19.07
N TYR A 354 -3.62 -3.30 20.11
CA TYR A 354 -4.52 -2.97 21.22
C TYR A 354 -5.47 -1.79 20.93
N ASN A 355 -5.16 -0.94 19.93
CA ASN A 355 -5.83 0.35 19.72
C ASN A 355 -6.88 0.38 18.60
N ALA A 356 -7.50 -0.72 18.21
CA ALA A 356 -8.50 -0.80 17.13
C ALA A 356 -9.92 -0.36 17.56
N GLY A 357 -10.05 0.79 18.25
CA GLY A 357 -11.35 1.39 18.59
C GLY A 357 -11.97 2.18 17.42
N GLU A 358 -13.29 2.50 17.54
CA GLU A 358 -13.99 3.33 16.53
C GLU A 358 -13.50 4.80 16.52
N ASP A 359 -13.05 5.33 17.66
CA ASP A 359 -12.50 6.69 17.78
C ASP A 359 -10.98 6.66 17.60
N ALA A 360 -10.52 6.84 16.37
CA ALA A 360 -9.11 6.77 15.99
C ALA A 360 -8.79 7.75 14.87
N VAL A 361 -7.55 8.25 14.87
CA VAL A 361 -6.99 9.06 13.77
C VAL A 361 -6.94 8.21 12.49
N VAL A 362 -7.32 8.79 11.37
CA VAL A 362 -7.33 8.10 10.08
C VAL A 362 -6.06 8.44 9.31
N LEU A 363 -5.32 7.41 8.89
CA LEU A 363 -4.16 7.53 8.01
C LEU A 363 -4.51 6.96 6.64
N MET A 364 -4.23 7.68 5.55
CA MET A 364 -4.46 7.17 4.20
C MET A 364 -3.63 7.92 3.16
N THR A 365 -3.45 7.28 2.01
CA THR A 365 -2.88 7.99 0.86
C THR A 365 -3.90 8.98 0.28
N LEU A 366 -3.43 10.03 -0.42
CA LEU A 366 -4.30 10.94 -1.19
C LEU A 366 -5.18 10.19 -2.19
N HIS A 367 -4.69 9.08 -2.77
CA HIS A 367 -5.47 8.23 -3.67
C HIS A 367 -6.62 7.51 -2.94
N SER A 368 -6.35 6.98 -1.73
CA SER A 368 -7.39 6.31 -0.92
C SER A 368 -8.40 7.29 -0.34
N ALA A 369 -8.02 8.56 -0.18
CA ALA A 369 -8.92 9.62 0.29
C ALA A 369 -9.97 10.00 -0.77
N LYS A 370 -9.68 9.78 -2.05
CA LYS A 370 -10.64 9.98 -3.13
C LYS A 370 -11.71 8.88 -3.07
N GLY A 371 -12.95 9.28 -2.99
CA GLY A 371 -14.10 8.37 -2.93
C GLY A 371 -14.37 7.79 -1.58
#